data_8d14b68517b5ba8b1a76237cf37079dd
#
_entry.id   8d14b68517b5ba8b1a76237cf37079dd
#
_cell.length_a   1.000
_cell.length_b   1.000
_cell.length_c   1.000
_cell.angle_alpha   90.00
_cell.angle_beta   90.00
_cell.angle_gamma   90.00
#
_symmetry.space_group_name_H-M   'P 1'
#
loop_
_entity.id
_entity.type
_entity.pdbx_description
1 polymer ?
#
loop_
_entity_poly.entity_id
_entity_poly.type
_entity_poly.pdbx_seq_one_letter_code
_entity_poly.pdbx_strand_id
1 'polypeptide(L)'
;MSLFTFKRIPLYFDKISTRVSLHDMTLLPFVMIFFVVLNVTISLSELKMPVLSYGVLAVNIVSFLFMLALVAREKEMSRYGFLNFLYFFILIGLTVVNVNDIRNAIYNSIFIWFMLLTMRYYRHRMEMVLKCFTIAFTVCVWINFVHLVTHPLLWLVDDYKGATGYLFGNNYNQMGCRMMAALASNLLCLRYSRIWLVNMIVLAIVIVASLAMVGSMTSLSMILVFLVCCLLPTSKLRLTAICGLFAVFLLFQIFVVFNGRGLENNELAVYIVEDVLKKDLTFTYRTHMWESALKIIEESPIWGWGFADADWFKANMTAFAIGPHNFILSILIHGGVILLSIYIMVCSKVFKTIHPYLKIKNMQLLLLAVACLWVMSLFEMYPYTIMFYALALLYYSHYVYDDTNKRNLTTE
;
A
#
# COMPACT_ATOMS: atom_id res chain seq x y z
N MET A 1 7.63 20.91 -19.85
CA MET A 1 8.94 20.43 -19.37
C MET A 1 9.42 21.35 -18.25
N SER A 2 8.78 21.30 -17.09
CA SER A 2 9.25 21.96 -15.85
C SER A 2 8.83 21.09 -14.66
N LEU A 3 9.43 19.90 -14.55
CA LEU A 3 9.31 19.05 -13.37
C LEU A 3 9.99 19.68 -12.16
N PHE A 4 10.95 20.52 -12.41
CA PHE A 4 11.71 21.27 -11.42
C PHE A 4 11.83 22.72 -11.90
N THR A 5 10.86 23.56 -11.60
CA THR A 5 11.14 24.98 -11.56
C THR A 5 12.04 25.20 -10.34
N PHE A 6 13.34 25.07 -10.55
CA PHE A 6 14.31 25.69 -9.64
C PHE A 6 14.04 27.19 -9.71
N LYS A 7 13.23 27.72 -8.79
CA LYS A 7 13.38 29.14 -8.47
C LYS A 7 14.83 29.27 -8.03
N ARG A 8 15.64 29.96 -8.85
CA ARG A 8 17.00 30.32 -8.51
C ARG A 8 16.97 30.85 -7.08
N ILE A 9 17.69 30.19 -6.19
CA ILE A 9 17.98 30.71 -4.86
C ILE A 9 18.76 31.99 -5.17
N PRO A 10 18.26 33.17 -4.84
CA PRO A 10 19.08 34.36 -4.96
C PRO A 10 20.18 34.21 -3.92
N LEU A 11 21.40 33.94 -4.39
CA LEU A 11 22.62 34.12 -3.64
C LEU A 11 22.84 35.64 -3.40
N TYR A 12 21.97 36.19 -2.59
CA TYR A 12 22.15 37.57 -2.08
C TYR A 12 22.12 37.48 -0.56
N PHE A 13 23.32 37.41 0.01
CA PHE A 13 23.59 37.62 1.43
C PHE A 13 23.46 39.11 1.75
N ASP A 14 22.26 39.68 1.62
CA ASP A 14 21.96 40.95 2.26
C ASP A 14 20.48 41.11 2.55
N LYS A 15 20.20 41.26 3.84
CA LYS A 15 18.89 41.31 4.51
C LYS A 15 18.19 39.97 4.74
N ILE A 16 18.67 39.30 5.77
CA ILE A 16 17.99 38.24 6.51
C ILE A 16 16.68 38.78 7.09
N SER A 17 15.60 38.71 6.30
CA SER A 17 14.22 38.73 6.83
C SER A 17 13.17 38.24 5.81
N THR A 18 13.53 37.48 4.79
CA THR A 18 12.58 36.66 4.09
C THR A 18 12.67 35.25 4.65
N ARG A 19 11.76 34.86 5.56
CA ARG A 19 11.51 33.50 5.93
C ARG A 19 11.14 32.77 4.62
N VAL A 20 12.10 32.06 4.01
CA VAL A 20 11.81 31.08 2.96
C VAL A 20 10.88 30.09 3.63
N SER A 21 9.62 30.13 3.28
CA SER A 21 8.65 29.20 3.82
C SER A 21 9.08 27.80 3.40
N LEU A 22 9.24 26.90 4.35
CA LEU A 22 9.51 25.46 4.08
C LEU A 22 8.46 24.88 3.11
N HIS A 23 7.30 25.52 3.00
CA HIS A 23 6.29 25.23 1.99
C HIS A 23 6.75 25.46 0.55
N ASP A 24 7.70 26.36 0.31
CA ASP A 24 8.18 26.67 -1.05
C ASP A 24 9.30 25.73 -1.53
N MET A 25 9.91 24.96 -0.62
CA MET A 25 10.94 23.99 -0.96
C MET A 25 10.31 22.75 -1.60
N THR A 26 10.77 22.36 -2.79
CA THR A 26 10.31 21.14 -3.50
C THR A 26 11.29 19.99 -3.38
N LEU A 27 12.58 20.29 -3.26
CA LEU A 27 13.63 19.27 -3.19
C LEU A 27 13.59 18.47 -1.89
N LEU A 28 13.40 19.14 -0.75
CA LEU A 28 13.37 18.47 0.56
C LEU A 28 12.25 17.42 0.67
N PRO A 29 10.97 17.75 0.42
CA PRO A 29 9.91 16.73 0.45
C PRO A 29 10.12 15.64 -0.60
N PHE A 30 10.72 15.93 -1.76
CA PHE A 30 11.05 14.90 -2.74
C PHE A 30 12.06 13.89 -2.18
N VAL A 31 13.17 14.37 -1.61
CA VAL A 31 14.20 13.49 -1.03
C VAL A 31 13.61 12.64 0.09
N MET A 32 12.84 13.25 0.99
CA MET A 32 12.19 12.53 2.10
C MET A 32 11.23 11.44 1.60
N ILE A 33 10.35 11.77 0.66
CA ILE A 33 9.39 10.83 0.06
C ILE A 33 10.15 9.72 -0.69
N PHE A 34 11.19 10.05 -1.44
CA PHE A 34 11.96 9.09 -2.21
C PHE A 34 12.57 8.01 -1.30
N PHE A 35 13.24 8.39 -0.22
CA PHE A 35 13.86 7.43 0.70
C PHE A 35 12.82 6.61 1.46
N VAL A 36 11.67 7.18 1.81
CA VAL A 36 10.57 6.42 2.44
C VAL A 36 10.00 5.40 1.46
N VAL A 37 9.70 5.81 0.22
CA VAL A 37 9.19 4.89 -0.81
C VAL A 37 10.22 3.81 -1.13
N LEU A 38 11.50 4.16 -1.24
CA LEU A 38 12.59 3.20 -1.45
C LEU A 38 12.60 2.13 -0.36
N ASN A 39 12.53 2.54 0.91
CA ASN A 39 12.56 1.60 2.04
C ASN A 39 11.30 0.72 2.15
N VAL A 40 10.14 1.25 1.79
CA VAL A 40 8.86 0.50 1.81
C VAL A 40 8.75 -0.47 0.64
N THR A 41 9.40 -0.16 -0.49
CA THR A 41 9.28 -0.96 -1.72
C THR A 41 10.44 -1.91 -1.93
N ILE A 42 11.66 -1.47 -1.70
CA ILE A 42 12.89 -2.23 -1.97
C ILE A 42 13.38 -2.90 -0.70
N SER A 43 13.60 -4.20 -0.77
CA SER A 43 14.25 -4.97 0.30
C SER A 43 15.76 -4.73 0.27
N LEU A 44 16.20 -3.68 0.97
CA LEU A 44 17.60 -3.25 0.98
C LEU A 44 18.54 -4.32 1.57
N SER A 45 18.04 -5.24 2.38
CA SER A 45 18.78 -6.39 2.90
C SER A 45 19.26 -7.32 1.77
N GLU A 46 18.46 -7.46 0.72
CA GLU A 46 18.79 -8.31 -0.43
C GLU A 46 19.97 -7.75 -1.27
N LEU A 47 20.16 -6.43 -1.21
CA LEU A 47 21.33 -5.80 -1.86
C LEU A 47 22.65 -6.10 -1.14
N LYS A 48 22.60 -6.72 0.05
CA LYS A 48 23.78 -7.01 0.90
C LYS A 48 24.66 -5.78 1.17
N MET A 49 24.03 -4.61 1.25
CA MET A 49 24.67 -3.31 1.50
C MET A 49 24.20 -2.72 2.85
N PRO A 50 24.72 -3.20 3.99
CA PRO A 50 24.23 -2.79 5.31
C PRO A 50 24.36 -1.28 5.57
N VAL A 51 25.41 -0.65 5.08
CA VAL A 51 25.63 0.80 5.22
C VAL A 51 24.49 1.58 4.53
N LEU A 52 24.09 1.15 3.33
CA LEU A 52 22.97 1.75 2.61
C LEU A 52 21.66 1.57 3.38
N SER A 53 21.41 0.37 3.89
CA SER A 53 20.19 0.07 4.66
C SER A 53 20.08 0.93 5.92
N TYR A 54 21.15 1.02 6.72
CA TYR A 54 21.17 1.89 7.90
C TYR A 54 21.09 3.38 7.55
N GLY A 55 21.75 3.80 6.46
CA GLY A 55 21.68 5.18 5.98
C GLY A 55 20.27 5.59 5.58
N VAL A 56 19.58 4.75 4.80
CA VAL A 56 18.16 4.97 4.42
C VAL A 56 17.26 5.01 5.63
N LEU A 57 17.48 4.11 6.59
CA LEU A 57 16.72 4.08 7.84
C LEU A 57 16.89 5.39 8.64
N ALA A 58 18.14 5.85 8.80
CA ALA A 58 18.42 7.10 9.51
C ALA A 58 17.73 8.29 8.85
N VAL A 59 17.79 8.40 7.51
CA VAL A 59 17.07 9.45 6.75
C VAL A 59 15.56 9.36 7.00
N ASN A 60 14.99 8.17 7.06
CA ASN A 60 13.56 7.99 7.29
C ASN A 60 13.14 8.43 8.70
N ILE A 61 13.92 8.09 9.72
CA ILE A 61 13.66 8.52 11.12
C ILE A 61 13.74 10.04 11.22
N VAL A 62 14.80 10.63 10.67
CA VAL A 62 14.97 12.10 10.66
C VAL A 62 13.83 12.78 9.91
N SER A 63 13.43 12.23 8.76
CA SER A 63 12.30 12.73 7.97
C SER A 63 10.99 12.67 8.76
N PHE A 64 10.74 11.58 9.48
CA PHE A 64 9.56 11.44 10.32
C PHE A 64 9.55 12.47 11.46
N LEU A 65 10.65 12.59 12.20
CA LEU A 65 10.77 13.54 13.30
C LEU A 65 10.61 14.99 12.82
N PHE A 66 11.18 15.31 11.65
CA PHE A 66 11.03 16.60 11.03
C PHE A 66 9.57 16.90 10.68
N MET A 67 8.86 15.96 10.01
CA MET A 67 7.46 16.13 9.69
C MET A 67 6.57 16.19 10.93
N LEU A 68 6.88 15.41 11.96
CA LEU A 68 6.18 15.46 13.24
C LEU A 68 6.31 16.84 13.89
N ALA A 69 7.52 17.42 13.90
CA ALA A 69 7.77 18.76 14.43
C ALA A 69 7.02 19.86 13.65
N LEU A 70 6.89 19.71 12.33
CA LEU A 70 6.14 20.67 11.50
C LEU A 70 4.63 20.58 11.79
N VAL A 71 4.08 19.37 11.84
CA VAL A 71 2.63 19.18 12.03
C VAL A 71 2.21 19.42 13.48
N ALA A 72 3.09 19.21 14.45
CA ALA A 72 2.81 19.53 15.87
C ALA A 72 2.53 21.04 16.10
N ARG A 73 2.96 21.90 15.19
CA ARG A 73 2.63 23.34 15.20
C ARG A 73 1.22 23.63 14.68
N GLU A 74 0.59 22.69 13.97
CA GLU A 74 -0.80 22.78 13.53
C GLU A 74 -1.72 22.32 14.67
N LYS A 75 -2.62 23.21 15.14
CA LYS A 75 -3.48 22.96 16.32
C LYS A 75 -4.55 21.89 16.12
N GLU A 76 -4.82 21.45 14.88
CA GLU A 76 -5.92 20.54 14.59
C GLU A 76 -5.45 19.22 13.96
N MET A 77 -5.75 18.11 14.61
CA MET A 77 -5.62 16.78 14.02
C MET A 77 -6.95 16.37 13.37
N SER A 78 -6.92 15.97 12.08
CA SER A 78 -8.11 15.44 11.43
C SER A 78 -8.53 14.11 12.08
N ARG A 79 -9.84 13.82 12.07
CA ARG A 79 -10.36 12.53 12.56
C ARG A 79 -9.71 11.33 11.85
N TYR A 80 -9.41 11.47 10.56
CA TYR A 80 -8.69 10.45 9.80
C TYR A 80 -7.28 10.24 10.34
N GLY A 81 -6.54 11.32 10.56
CA GLY A 81 -5.20 11.25 11.15
C GLY A 81 -5.24 10.61 12.55
N PHE A 82 -6.16 11.04 13.40
CA PHE A 82 -6.33 10.48 14.75
C PHE A 82 -6.57 8.96 14.74
N LEU A 83 -7.49 8.47 13.89
CA LEU A 83 -7.78 7.03 13.79
C LEU A 83 -6.55 6.23 13.35
N ASN A 84 -5.75 6.76 12.42
CA ASN A 84 -4.52 6.09 12.01
C ASN A 84 -3.46 6.09 13.11
N PHE A 85 -3.28 7.20 13.85
CA PHE A 85 -2.38 7.24 15.00
C PHE A 85 -2.82 6.26 16.09
N LEU A 86 -4.12 6.23 16.40
CA LEU A 86 -4.71 5.32 17.37
C LEU A 86 -4.48 3.85 16.99
N TYR A 87 -4.68 3.49 15.71
CA TYR A 87 -4.45 2.14 15.20
C TYR A 87 -3.03 1.66 15.51
N PHE A 88 -2.03 2.43 15.08
CA PHE A 88 -0.63 2.02 15.25
C PHE A 88 -0.13 2.18 16.69
N PHE A 89 -0.68 3.11 17.46
CA PHE A 89 -0.37 3.23 18.87
C PHE A 89 -0.84 2.00 19.66
N ILE A 90 -2.06 1.53 19.40
CA ILE A 90 -2.58 0.29 20.00
C ILE A 90 -1.78 -0.91 19.52
N LEU A 91 -1.46 -1.01 18.22
CA LEU A 91 -0.64 -2.09 17.69
C LEU A 91 0.71 -2.18 18.38
N ILE A 92 1.42 -1.07 18.56
CA ILE A 92 2.69 -1.02 19.30
C ILE A 92 2.48 -1.44 20.76
N GLY A 93 1.45 -0.91 21.43
CA GLY A 93 1.15 -1.26 22.82
C GLY A 93 0.92 -2.76 23.02
N LEU A 94 0.10 -3.37 22.16
CA LEU A 94 -0.15 -4.81 22.18
C LEU A 94 1.11 -5.63 21.89
N THR A 95 1.96 -5.14 20.99
CA THR A 95 3.23 -5.80 20.67
C THR A 95 4.19 -5.77 21.85
N VAL A 96 4.24 -4.67 22.58
CA VAL A 96 5.06 -4.55 23.81
C VAL A 96 4.55 -5.49 24.91
N VAL A 97 3.23 -5.55 25.11
CA VAL A 97 2.61 -6.42 26.13
C VAL A 97 2.87 -7.89 25.85
N ASN A 98 2.80 -8.31 24.59
CA ASN A 98 3.02 -9.71 24.20
C ASN A 98 4.49 -10.04 23.89
N VAL A 99 5.42 -9.09 24.05
CA VAL A 99 6.86 -9.25 23.81
C VAL A 99 7.17 -9.79 22.41
N ASN A 100 6.39 -9.34 21.42
CA ASN A 100 6.55 -9.72 20.01
C ASN A 100 7.48 -8.75 19.26
N ASP A 101 7.39 -8.68 17.95
CA ASP A 101 8.31 -7.92 17.09
C ASP A 101 8.07 -6.39 17.16
N ILE A 102 8.51 -5.80 18.29
CA ILE A 102 8.41 -4.35 18.56
C ILE A 102 9.12 -3.53 17.49
N ARG A 103 10.25 -4.03 16.98
CA ARG A 103 11.04 -3.33 15.97
C ARG A 103 10.24 -3.10 14.71
N ASN A 104 9.63 -4.14 14.14
CA ASN A 104 8.85 -4.05 12.93
C ASN A 104 7.51 -3.32 13.15
N ALA A 105 6.89 -3.43 14.34
CA ALA A 105 5.72 -2.64 14.69
C ALA A 105 6.02 -1.12 14.64
N ILE A 106 7.13 -0.69 15.24
CA ILE A 106 7.58 0.71 15.23
C ILE A 106 7.92 1.16 13.81
N TYR A 107 8.65 0.35 13.03
CA TYR A 107 9.01 0.70 11.65
C TYR A 107 7.79 0.94 10.77
N ASN A 108 6.85 0.00 10.74
CA ASN A 108 5.63 0.15 9.98
C ASN A 108 4.87 1.43 10.38
N SER A 109 4.78 1.71 11.68
CA SER A 109 4.11 2.88 12.22
C SER A 109 4.77 4.18 11.78
N ILE A 110 6.09 4.29 11.91
CA ILE A 110 6.86 5.48 11.51
C ILE A 110 6.66 5.80 10.02
N PHE A 111 6.71 4.80 9.14
CA PHE A 111 6.56 5.03 7.71
C PHE A 111 5.16 5.49 7.34
N ILE A 112 4.14 4.88 7.94
CA ILE A 112 2.75 5.28 7.69
C ILE A 112 2.51 6.69 8.23
N TRP A 113 2.95 6.99 9.45
CA TRP A 113 2.81 8.31 10.03
C TRP A 113 3.56 9.37 9.22
N PHE A 114 4.77 9.07 8.74
CA PHE A 114 5.48 9.99 7.85
C PHE A 114 4.67 10.31 6.59
N MET A 115 4.13 9.30 5.91
CA MET A 115 3.33 9.50 4.70
C MET A 115 2.07 10.34 4.98
N LEU A 116 1.38 10.05 6.07
CA LEU A 116 0.19 10.79 6.51
C LEU A 116 0.50 12.25 6.87
N LEU A 117 1.58 12.47 7.63
CA LEU A 117 2.02 13.81 8.03
C LEU A 117 2.44 14.63 6.80
N THR A 118 3.15 14.01 5.86
CA THR A 118 3.58 14.66 4.62
C THR A 118 2.39 15.06 3.75
N MET A 119 1.44 14.15 3.51
CA MET A 119 0.22 14.45 2.75
C MET A 119 -0.63 15.52 3.44
N ARG A 120 -0.71 15.50 4.75
CA ARG A 120 -1.44 16.50 5.54
C ARG A 120 -0.77 17.87 5.46
N TYR A 121 0.52 17.96 5.72
CA TYR A 121 1.26 19.22 5.74
C TYR A 121 1.24 19.91 4.37
N TYR A 122 1.45 19.13 3.30
CA TYR A 122 1.44 19.62 1.93
C TYR A 122 0.08 19.49 1.22
N ARG A 123 -1.04 19.39 1.95
CA ARG A 123 -2.39 19.20 1.36
C ARG A 123 -2.75 20.27 0.32
N HIS A 124 -2.31 21.50 0.50
CA HIS A 124 -2.51 22.62 -0.45
C HIS A 124 -1.54 22.57 -1.65
N ARG A 125 -0.57 21.67 -1.64
CA ARG A 125 0.39 21.42 -2.72
C ARG A 125 0.39 19.94 -3.12
N MET A 126 -0.79 19.34 -3.12
CA MET A 126 -0.95 17.90 -3.36
C MET A 126 -0.39 17.47 -4.72
N GLU A 127 -0.43 18.35 -5.73
CA GLU A 127 0.22 18.11 -7.02
C GLU A 127 1.71 17.76 -6.87
N MET A 128 2.43 18.53 -6.07
CA MET A 128 3.86 18.28 -5.82
C MET A 128 4.07 16.94 -5.11
N VAL A 129 3.29 16.67 -4.07
CA VAL A 129 3.37 15.42 -3.29
C VAL A 129 3.12 14.21 -4.18
N LEU A 130 2.07 14.24 -5.00
CA LEU A 130 1.72 13.16 -5.92
C LEU A 130 2.81 12.91 -6.97
N LYS A 131 3.38 13.98 -7.54
CA LYS A 131 4.51 13.87 -8.47
C LYS A 131 5.72 13.22 -7.80
N CYS A 132 6.04 13.61 -6.55
CA CYS A 132 7.14 13.01 -5.80
C CYS A 132 6.92 11.52 -5.55
N PHE A 133 5.75 11.11 -5.08
CA PHE A 133 5.42 9.69 -4.89
C PHE A 133 5.46 8.93 -6.21
N THR A 134 4.88 9.48 -7.28
CA THR A 134 4.86 8.83 -8.60
C THR A 134 6.26 8.61 -9.14
N ILE A 135 7.15 9.59 -9.06
CA ILE A 135 8.53 9.46 -9.51
C ILE A 135 9.26 8.41 -8.67
N ALA A 136 9.13 8.48 -7.34
CA ALA A 136 9.78 7.55 -6.43
C ALA A 136 9.34 6.09 -6.71
N PHE A 137 8.02 5.83 -6.81
CA PHE A 137 7.51 4.51 -7.15
C PHE A 137 7.95 4.06 -8.55
N THR A 138 7.93 4.95 -9.55
CA THR A 138 8.38 4.62 -10.91
C THR A 138 9.84 4.18 -10.91
N VAL A 139 10.72 4.91 -10.23
CA VAL A 139 12.13 4.54 -10.11
C VAL A 139 12.29 3.17 -9.43
N CYS A 140 11.56 2.93 -8.33
CA CYS A 140 11.60 1.64 -7.64
C CYS A 140 11.12 0.48 -8.52
N VAL A 141 10.05 0.67 -9.31
CA VAL A 141 9.57 -0.35 -10.26
C VAL A 141 10.62 -0.66 -11.33
N TRP A 142 11.30 0.36 -11.85
CA TRP A 142 12.40 0.17 -12.80
C TRP A 142 13.59 -0.55 -12.19
N ILE A 143 14.00 -0.20 -10.96
CA ILE A 143 15.06 -0.89 -10.23
C ILE A 143 14.71 -2.39 -10.11
N ASN A 144 13.46 -2.70 -9.72
CA ASN A 144 13.01 -4.08 -9.61
C ASN A 144 13.02 -4.80 -10.98
N PHE A 145 12.55 -4.16 -12.05
CA PHE A 145 12.54 -4.76 -13.38
C PHE A 145 13.95 -5.08 -13.88
N VAL A 146 14.88 -4.10 -13.74
CA VAL A 146 16.29 -4.31 -14.09
C VAL A 146 16.89 -5.47 -13.28
N HIS A 147 16.58 -5.55 -11.98
CA HIS A 147 17.03 -6.64 -11.13
C HIS A 147 16.52 -8.00 -11.63
N LEU A 148 15.24 -8.12 -11.97
CA LEU A 148 14.67 -9.37 -12.52
C LEU A 148 15.33 -9.78 -13.84
N VAL A 149 15.59 -8.83 -14.73
CA VAL A 149 16.26 -9.10 -16.02
C VAL A 149 17.71 -9.52 -15.83
N THR A 150 18.41 -8.92 -14.88
CA THR A 150 19.84 -9.23 -14.62
C THR A 150 20.02 -10.49 -13.75
N HIS A 151 18.99 -10.97 -13.07
CA HIS A 151 19.01 -12.17 -12.23
C HIS A 151 17.94 -13.19 -12.66
N PRO A 152 18.04 -13.74 -13.88
CA PRO A 152 16.98 -14.59 -14.44
C PRO A 152 16.75 -15.89 -13.66
N LEU A 153 17.73 -16.37 -12.91
CA LEU A 153 17.59 -17.57 -12.07
C LEU A 153 16.46 -17.43 -11.02
N LEU A 154 16.18 -16.22 -10.55
CA LEU A 154 15.11 -15.97 -9.57
C LEU A 154 13.72 -16.40 -10.06
N TRP A 155 13.48 -16.46 -11.37
CA TRP A 155 12.16 -16.74 -11.93
C TRP A 155 12.16 -17.84 -13.01
N LEU A 156 13.31 -18.25 -13.53
CA LEU A 156 13.41 -19.34 -14.49
C LEU A 156 13.52 -20.73 -13.84
N VAL A 157 14.08 -20.80 -12.63
CA VAL A 157 14.36 -22.07 -11.95
C VAL A 157 13.35 -22.23 -10.80
N ASP A 158 12.58 -23.32 -10.81
CA ASP A 158 11.52 -23.56 -9.83
C ASP A 158 12.04 -23.67 -8.39
N ASP A 159 13.25 -24.20 -8.17
CA ASP A 159 13.88 -24.29 -6.86
C ASP A 159 14.17 -22.93 -6.21
N TYR A 160 14.22 -21.86 -7.01
CA TYR A 160 14.39 -20.49 -6.56
C TYR A 160 13.05 -19.73 -6.41
N LYS A 161 11.94 -20.28 -6.92
CA LYS A 161 10.60 -19.68 -6.72
C LYS A 161 10.23 -19.71 -5.24
N GLY A 162 9.99 -18.56 -4.69
CA GLY A 162 9.72 -18.39 -3.25
C GLY A 162 10.95 -18.24 -2.37
N ALA A 163 12.17 -18.38 -2.92
CA ALA A 163 13.40 -18.04 -2.22
C ALA A 163 13.52 -16.53 -1.96
N THR A 164 14.37 -16.19 -1.00
CA THR A 164 14.82 -14.82 -0.77
C THR A 164 15.61 -14.31 -1.98
N GLY A 165 15.65 -12.98 -2.16
CA GLY A 165 16.44 -12.37 -3.24
C GLY A 165 15.65 -11.45 -4.15
N TYR A 166 14.32 -11.38 -3.99
CA TYR A 166 13.50 -10.40 -4.71
C TYR A 166 13.63 -9.02 -4.07
N LEU A 167 14.01 -8.02 -4.85
CA LEU A 167 14.13 -6.65 -4.33
C LEU A 167 12.79 -6.08 -3.91
N PHE A 168 11.72 -6.36 -4.64
CA PHE A 168 10.40 -5.78 -4.37
C PHE A 168 9.66 -6.61 -3.32
N GLY A 169 9.96 -6.34 -2.05
CA GLY A 169 9.25 -6.92 -0.91
C GLY A 169 9.73 -8.29 -0.47
N ASN A 170 10.91 -8.69 -0.88
CA ASN A 170 11.56 -9.95 -0.47
C ASN A 170 10.78 -11.23 -0.85
N ASN A 171 9.62 -11.08 -1.51
CA ASN A 171 8.76 -12.17 -1.98
C ASN A 171 8.06 -11.74 -3.26
N TYR A 172 8.03 -12.62 -4.27
CA TYR A 172 7.39 -12.32 -5.56
C TYR A 172 5.89 -12.04 -5.44
N ASN A 173 5.18 -12.64 -4.49
CA ASN A 173 3.75 -12.38 -4.26
C ASN A 173 3.48 -10.97 -3.73
N GLN A 174 4.45 -10.37 -3.04
CA GLN A 174 4.32 -9.02 -2.50
C GLN A 174 4.64 -7.91 -3.52
N MET A 175 5.08 -8.23 -4.72
CA MET A 175 5.35 -7.23 -5.76
C MET A 175 4.10 -6.50 -6.20
N GLY A 176 2.99 -7.22 -6.37
CA GLY A 176 1.75 -6.69 -6.93
C GLY A 176 1.18 -5.51 -6.17
N CYS A 177 1.17 -5.54 -4.84
CA CYS A 177 0.63 -4.44 -4.04
C CYS A 177 1.44 -3.15 -4.20
N ARG A 178 2.77 -3.25 -4.29
CA ARG A 178 3.67 -2.11 -4.51
C ARG A 178 3.53 -1.54 -5.92
N MET A 179 3.36 -2.42 -6.90
CA MET A 179 3.12 -2.06 -8.30
C MET A 179 1.75 -1.40 -8.49
N MET A 180 0.71 -1.87 -7.78
CA MET A 180 -0.60 -1.21 -7.77
C MET A 180 -0.52 0.18 -7.13
N ALA A 181 0.25 0.34 -6.05
CA ALA A 181 0.49 1.66 -5.43
C ALA A 181 1.18 2.64 -6.40
N ALA A 182 2.13 2.15 -7.22
CA ALA A 182 2.77 2.94 -8.27
C ALA A 182 1.78 3.40 -9.34
N LEU A 183 0.92 2.49 -9.83
CA LEU A 183 -0.13 2.83 -10.82
C LEU A 183 -1.15 3.81 -10.23
N ALA A 184 -1.60 3.60 -8.99
CA ALA A 184 -2.55 4.47 -8.30
C ALA A 184 -2.00 5.89 -8.12
N SER A 185 -0.73 6.03 -7.76
CA SER A 185 -0.06 7.34 -7.64
C SER A 185 0.02 8.06 -8.98
N ASN A 186 0.41 7.33 -10.04
CA ASN A 186 0.52 7.90 -11.39
C ASN A 186 -0.84 8.31 -11.97
N LEU A 187 -1.90 7.55 -11.67
CA LEU A 187 -3.26 7.84 -12.12
C LEU A 187 -3.70 9.27 -11.73
N LEU A 188 -3.40 9.71 -10.52
CA LEU A 188 -3.75 11.06 -10.08
C LEU A 188 -2.91 12.14 -10.77
N CYS A 189 -1.71 11.82 -11.25
CA CYS A 189 -0.86 12.73 -11.99
C CYS A 189 -1.33 12.96 -13.43
N LEU A 190 -2.18 12.09 -13.99
CA LEU A 190 -2.69 12.22 -15.38
C LEU A 190 -3.37 13.57 -15.68
N ARG A 191 -3.95 14.21 -14.63
CA ARG A 191 -4.61 15.51 -14.81
C ARG A 191 -3.64 16.67 -15.06
N TYR A 192 -2.35 16.51 -14.69
CA TYR A 192 -1.40 17.62 -14.74
C TYR A 192 -0.61 17.71 -16.04
N SER A 193 -0.37 16.58 -16.72
CA SER A 193 0.37 16.57 -17.98
C SER A 193 0.22 15.23 -18.72
N ARG A 194 0.27 15.29 -20.07
CA ARG A 194 0.26 14.10 -20.94
C ARG A 194 1.46 13.18 -20.73
N ILE A 195 2.58 13.68 -20.21
CA ILE A 195 3.76 12.87 -19.90
C ILE A 195 3.44 11.76 -18.89
N TRP A 196 2.51 12.01 -17.97
CA TRP A 196 2.07 11.01 -17.02
C TRP A 196 1.25 9.89 -17.64
N LEU A 197 0.58 10.16 -18.77
CA LEU A 197 -0.06 9.10 -19.56
C LEU A 197 0.99 8.18 -20.19
N VAL A 198 2.05 8.74 -20.76
CA VAL A 198 3.16 7.95 -21.31
C VAL A 198 3.80 7.13 -20.20
N ASN A 199 4.09 7.76 -19.05
CA ASN A 199 4.62 7.05 -17.88
C ASN A 199 3.70 5.92 -17.41
N MET A 200 2.37 6.14 -17.40
CA MET A 200 1.39 5.12 -17.02
C MET A 200 1.41 3.91 -17.95
N ILE A 201 1.50 4.14 -19.26
CA ILE A 201 1.55 3.06 -20.27
C ILE A 201 2.84 2.26 -20.11
N VAL A 202 3.99 2.94 -20.06
CA VAL A 202 5.30 2.29 -19.91
C VAL A 202 5.37 1.53 -18.58
N LEU A 203 4.91 2.15 -17.51
CA LEU A 203 4.88 1.53 -16.19
C LEU A 203 3.99 0.28 -16.17
N ALA A 204 2.81 0.33 -16.82
CA ALA A 204 1.91 -0.82 -16.93
C ALA A 204 2.56 -1.99 -17.69
N ILE A 205 3.28 -1.71 -18.78
CA ILE A 205 4.01 -2.74 -19.55
C ILE A 205 5.09 -3.38 -18.66
N VAL A 206 5.90 -2.57 -17.99
CA VAL A 206 6.98 -3.05 -17.10
C VAL A 206 6.42 -3.88 -15.94
N ILE A 207 5.31 -3.46 -15.35
CA ILE A 207 4.63 -4.16 -14.26
C ILE A 207 4.10 -5.52 -14.73
N VAL A 208 3.37 -5.54 -15.85
CA VAL A 208 2.81 -6.79 -16.41
C VAL A 208 3.95 -7.75 -16.76
N ALA A 209 5.02 -7.28 -17.41
CA ALA A 209 6.20 -8.09 -17.72
C ALA A 209 6.83 -8.66 -16.44
N SER A 210 7.07 -7.82 -15.41
CA SER A 210 7.66 -8.26 -14.14
C SER A 210 6.83 -9.34 -13.45
N LEU A 211 5.51 -9.15 -13.37
CA LEU A 211 4.61 -10.11 -12.71
C LEU A 211 4.43 -11.40 -13.50
N ALA A 212 4.48 -11.33 -14.84
CA ALA A 212 4.47 -12.51 -15.71
C ALA A 212 5.76 -13.33 -15.57
N MET A 213 6.92 -12.66 -15.54
CA MET A 213 8.22 -13.31 -15.33
C MET A 213 8.26 -14.12 -14.03
N VAL A 214 7.79 -13.54 -12.93
CA VAL A 214 7.84 -14.21 -11.62
C VAL A 214 6.64 -15.16 -11.36
N GLY A 215 5.65 -15.18 -12.24
CA GLY A 215 4.46 -16.05 -12.09
C GLY A 215 3.52 -15.65 -10.96
N SER A 216 3.49 -14.37 -10.55
CA SER A 216 2.58 -13.88 -9.50
C SER A 216 1.15 -13.72 -10.04
N MET A 217 0.43 -14.83 -10.21
CA MET A 217 -0.83 -14.90 -10.96
C MET A 217 -1.94 -14.04 -10.36
N THR A 218 -2.12 -14.02 -9.04
CA THR A 218 -3.15 -13.19 -8.39
C THR A 218 -2.89 -11.70 -8.62
N SER A 219 -1.64 -11.27 -8.46
CA SER A 219 -1.24 -9.89 -8.69
C SER A 219 -1.40 -9.50 -10.16
N LEU A 220 -0.93 -10.36 -11.07
CA LEU A 220 -1.06 -10.15 -12.52
C LEU A 220 -2.53 -10.02 -12.93
N SER A 221 -3.39 -10.93 -12.48
CA SER A 221 -4.83 -10.90 -12.79
C SER A 221 -5.48 -9.60 -12.33
N MET A 222 -5.20 -9.15 -11.10
CA MET A 222 -5.80 -7.93 -10.57
C MET A 222 -5.25 -6.66 -11.23
N ILE A 223 -3.98 -6.64 -11.62
CA ILE A 223 -3.42 -5.56 -12.45
C ILE A 223 -4.11 -5.52 -13.81
N LEU A 224 -4.29 -6.65 -14.47
CA LEU A 224 -4.99 -6.72 -15.75
C LEU A 224 -6.46 -6.27 -15.61
N VAL A 225 -7.17 -6.72 -14.57
CA VAL A 225 -8.54 -6.25 -14.25
C VAL A 225 -8.55 -4.73 -14.09
N PHE A 226 -7.62 -4.18 -13.32
CA PHE A 226 -7.48 -2.71 -13.16
C PHE A 226 -7.28 -2.01 -14.51
N LEU A 227 -6.35 -2.47 -15.34
CA LEU A 227 -6.05 -1.87 -16.66
C LEU A 227 -7.25 -1.96 -17.60
N VAL A 228 -7.94 -3.10 -17.67
CA VAL A 228 -9.17 -3.27 -18.47
C VAL A 228 -10.26 -2.32 -17.98
N CYS A 229 -10.48 -2.24 -16.68
CA CYS A 229 -11.47 -1.34 -16.09
C CYS A 229 -11.15 0.15 -16.30
N CYS A 230 -9.87 0.53 -16.47
CA CYS A 230 -9.49 1.88 -16.86
C CYS A 230 -10.05 2.27 -18.24
N LEU A 231 -10.30 1.30 -19.11
CA LEU A 231 -10.87 1.50 -20.46
C LEU A 231 -12.39 1.59 -20.46
N LEU A 232 -13.08 1.25 -19.36
CA LEU A 232 -14.54 1.30 -19.28
C LEU A 232 -15.05 2.72 -19.56
N PRO A 233 -15.98 2.89 -20.52
CA PRO A 233 -16.35 4.22 -21.01
C PRO A 233 -17.23 4.99 -20.02
N THR A 234 -18.09 4.28 -19.26
CA THR A 234 -19.11 4.95 -18.43
C THR A 234 -18.80 4.86 -16.94
N SER A 235 -19.23 5.87 -16.21
CA SER A 235 -19.16 5.90 -14.74
C SER A 235 -19.92 4.71 -14.12
N LYS A 236 -21.08 4.36 -14.69
CA LYS A 236 -21.90 3.25 -14.21
C LYS A 236 -21.14 1.91 -14.28
N LEU A 237 -20.49 1.61 -15.40
CA LEU A 237 -19.72 0.38 -15.55
C LEU A 237 -18.54 0.31 -14.58
N ARG A 238 -17.83 1.41 -14.38
CA ARG A 238 -16.72 1.47 -13.40
C ARG A 238 -17.21 1.25 -11.96
N LEU A 239 -18.30 1.92 -11.58
CA LEU A 239 -18.87 1.73 -10.23
C LEU A 239 -19.40 0.31 -10.05
N THR A 240 -20.03 -0.30 -11.07
CA THR A 240 -20.45 -1.69 -11.03
C THR A 240 -19.24 -2.62 -10.84
N ALA A 241 -18.13 -2.40 -11.57
CA ALA A 241 -16.91 -3.19 -11.39
C ALA A 241 -16.34 -3.05 -9.98
N ILE A 242 -16.30 -1.83 -9.42
CA ILE A 242 -15.86 -1.59 -8.05
C ILE A 242 -16.75 -2.34 -7.04
N CYS A 243 -18.07 -2.21 -7.17
CA CYS A 243 -19.02 -2.93 -6.31
C CYS A 243 -18.86 -4.45 -6.43
N GLY A 244 -18.66 -4.95 -7.65
CA GLY A 244 -18.40 -6.37 -7.90
C GLY A 244 -17.13 -6.86 -7.21
N LEU A 245 -16.01 -6.12 -7.28
CA LEU A 245 -14.78 -6.46 -6.59
C LEU A 245 -14.93 -6.45 -5.06
N PHE A 246 -15.65 -5.46 -4.51
CA PHE A 246 -15.94 -5.44 -3.07
C PHE A 246 -16.85 -6.61 -2.66
N ALA A 247 -17.84 -6.96 -3.47
CA ALA A 247 -18.69 -8.13 -3.22
C ALA A 247 -17.85 -9.42 -3.26
N VAL A 248 -16.98 -9.60 -4.25
CA VAL A 248 -16.06 -10.75 -4.33
C VAL A 248 -15.18 -10.80 -3.09
N PHE A 249 -14.58 -9.66 -2.68
CA PHE A 249 -13.76 -9.59 -1.48
C PHE A 249 -14.54 -10.04 -0.23
N LEU A 250 -15.72 -9.47 0.01
CA LEU A 250 -16.51 -9.78 1.20
C LEU A 250 -17.03 -11.23 1.20
N LEU A 251 -17.57 -11.69 0.07
CA LEU A 251 -18.08 -13.05 -0.05
C LEU A 251 -16.96 -14.09 0.13
N PHE A 252 -15.81 -13.86 -0.49
CA PHE A 252 -14.67 -14.75 -0.34
C PHE A 252 -14.13 -14.76 1.10
N GLN A 253 -14.02 -13.58 1.71
CA GLN A 253 -13.56 -13.48 3.10
C GLN A 253 -14.50 -14.23 4.07
N ILE A 254 -15.81 -14.07 3.91
CA ILE A 254 -16.80 -14.67 4.82
C ILE A 254 -16.96 -16.16 4.58
N PHE A 255 -17.16 -16.58 3.32
CA PHE A 255 -17.52 -17.95 3.00
C PHE A 255 -16.34 -18.88 2.76
N VAL A 256 -15.17 -18.33 2.44
CA VAL A 256 -13.99 -19.14 2.14
C VAL A 256 -12.96 -18.99 3.26
N VAL A 257 -12.47 -17.78 3.53
CA VAL A 257 -11.38 -17.58 4.48
C VAL A 257 -11.80 -17.90 5.91
N PHE A 258 -12.95 -17.41 6.36
CA PHE A 258 -13.47 -17.68 7.71
C PHE A 258 -14.06 -19.10 7.87
N ASN A 259 -14.23 -19.84 6.79
CA ASN A 259 -14.63 -21.25 6.83
C ASN A 259 -13.45 -22.22 6.91
N GLY A 260 -12.23 -21.75 6.57
CA GLY A 260 -11.03 -22.58 6.59
C GLY A 260 -11.20 -23.85 5.76
N ARG A 261 -10.98 -25.03 6.40
CA ARG A 261 -11.17 -26.35 5.77
C ARG A 261 -12.63 -26.76 5.56
N GLY A 262 -13.59 -26.04 6.11
CA GLY A 262 -15.00 -26.36 5.92
C GLY A 262 -15.47 -26.38 4.46
N LEU A 263 -14.66 -25.81 3.56
CA LEU A 263 -14.90 -25.89 2.11
C LEU A 263 -14.82 -27.33 1.56
N GLU A 264 -13.98 -28.19 2.11
CA GLU A 264 -13.81 -29.58 1.69
C GLU A 264 -15.13 -30.41 1.86
N ASN A 265 -15.97 -29.96 2.79
CA ASN A 265 -17.27 -30.57 3.08
C ASN A 265 -18.44 -29.98 2.25
N ASN A 266 -18.16 -29.01 1.37
CA ASN A 266 -19.18 -28.35 0.56
C ASN A 266 -19.05 -28.74 -0.91
N GLU A 267 -19.94 -29.65 -1.38
CA GLU A 267 -19.93 -30.18 -2.75
C GLU A 267 -19.94 -29.09 -3.84
N LEU A 268 -20.67 -27.98 -3.61
CA LEU A 268 -20.72 -26.86 -4.56
C LEU A 268 -19.38 -26.13 -4.62
N ALA A 269 -18.71 -25.94 -3.47
CA ALA A 269 -17.39 -25.31 -3.42
C ALA A 269 -16.34 -26.21 -4.07
N VAL A 270 -16.37 -27.51 -3.83
CA VAL A 270 -15.54 -28.52 -4.49
C VAL A 270 -15.70 -28.43 -6.00
N TYR A 271 -16.94 -28.51 -6.51
CA TYR A 271 -17.23 -28.41 -7.94
C TYR A 271 -16.71 -27.12 -8.56
N ILE A 272 -16.95 -25.96 -7.92
CA ILE A 272 -16.50 -24.65 -8.46
C ILE A 272 -14.97 -24.57 -8.48
N VAL A 273 -14.29 -25.00 -7.43
CA VAL A 273 -12.84 -24.85 -7.30
C VAL A 273 -12.09 -25.88 -8.15
N GLU A 274 -12.47 -27.16 -8.08
CA GLU A 274 -11.76 -28.23 -8.77
C GLU A 274 -12.19 -28.39 -10.23
N ASP A 275 -13.50 -28.37 -10.50
CA ASP A 275 -14.01 -28.65 -11.85
C ASP A 275 -14.05 -27.40 -12.73
N VAL A 276 -14.44 -26.23 -12.19
CA VAL A 276 -14.57 -24.99 -12.97
C VAL A 276 -13.25 -24.22 -12.98
N LEU A 277 -12.66 -23.97 -11.83
CA LEU A 277 -11.43 -23.17 -11.73
C LEU A 277 -10.16 -23.98 -11.95
N LYS A 278 -10.25 -25.32 -11.98
CA LYS A 278 -9.10 -26.24 -12.11
C LYS A 278 -8.00 -25.93 -11.09
N LYS A 279 -8.39 -25.63 -9.86
CA LYS A 279 -7.51 -25.33 -8.73
C LYS A 279 -7.69 -26.37 -7.65
N ASP A 280 -6.63 -26.62 -6.88
CA ASP A 280 -6.69 -27.39 -5.64
C ASP A 280 -7.48 -26.61 -4.58
N LEU A 281 -8.38 -27.29 -3.87
CA LEU A 281 -9.17 -26.74 -2.76
C LEU A 281 -8.31 -26.15 -1.64
N THR A 282 -7.07 -26.60 -1.50
CA THR A 282 -6.14 -26.05 -0.50
C THR A 282 -5.65 -24.66 -0.85
N PHE A 283 -5.94 -24.13 -2.06
CA PHE A 283 -5.39 -22.86 -2.54
C PHE A 283 -3.88 -22.74 -2.25
N THR A 284 -3.12 -23.82 -2.52
CA THR A 284 -1.69 -23.91 -2.22
C THR A 284 -1.44 -23.84 -0.69
N TYR A 285 -2.09 -24.71 0.07
CA TYR A 285 -2.01 -24.79 1.54
C TYR A 285 -2.59 -23.59 2.31
N ARG A 286 -3.20 -22.61 1.65
CA ARG A 286 -3.74 -21.43 2.33
C ARG A 286 -4.92 -21.73 3.24
N THR A 287 -5.80 -22.69 2.88
CA THR A 287 -6.91 -23.11 3.75
C THR A 287 -6.41 -23.64 5.10
N HIS A 288 -5.30 -24.38 5.12
CA HIS A 288 -4.66 -24.83 6.36
C HIS A 288 -4.10 -23.67 7.19
N MET A 289 -3.51 -22.67 6.51
CA MET A 289 -3.01 -21.48 7.18
C MET A 289 -4.16 -20.63 7.75
N TRP A 290 -5.27 -20.51 7.02
CA TRP A 290 -6.45 -19.79 7.50
C TRP A 290 -7.09 -20.49 8.71
N GLU A 291 -7.22 -21.81 8.69
CA GLU A 291 -7.70 -22.58 9.84
C GLU A 291 -6.82 -22.38 11.07
N SER A 292 -5.50 -22.49 10.92
CA SER A 292 -4.54 -22.25 12.01
C SER A 292 -4.63 -20.82 12.53
N ALA A 293 -4.77 -19.83 11.63
CA ALA A 293 -4.96 -18.44 12.00
C ALA A 293 -6.25 -18.21 12.80
N LEU A 294 -7.36 -18.86 12.42
CA LEU A 294 -8.61 -18.77 13.15
C LEU A 294 -8.50 -19.34 14.57
N LYS A 295 -7.81 -20.46 14.77
CA LYS A 295 -7.53 -21.02 16.11
C LYS A 295 -6.75 -20.03 16.99
N ILE A 296 -5.72 -19.39 16.43
CA ILE A 296 -4.93 -18.37 17.15
C ILE A 296 -5.80 -17.16 17.51
N ILE A 297 -6.71 -16.75 16.60
CA ILE A 297 -7.64 -15.65 16.86
C ILE A 297 -8.63 -16.00 17.98
N GLU A 298 -9.12 -17.25 18.03
CA GLU A 298 -10.01 -17.74 19.08
C GLU A 298 -9.38 -17.66 20.49
N GLU A 299 -8.06 -17.79 20.60
CA GLU A 299 -7.34 -17.67 21.87
C GLU A 299 -7.28 -16.23 22.39
N SER A 300 -7.24 -15.22 21.49
CA SER A 300 -7.23 -13.80 21.86
C SER A 300 -8.06 -12.95 20.88
N PRO A 301 -9.40 -13.10 20.85
CA PRO A 301 -10.24 -12.51 19.80
C PRO A 301 -10.38 -11.00 19.92
N ILE A 302 -10.24 -10.42 21.11
CA ILE A 302 -10.47 -8.99 21.36
C ILE A 302 -9.19 -8.18 21.15
N TRP A 303 -8.08 -8.64 21.73
CA TRP A 303 -6.81 -7.89 21.80
C TRP A 303 -5.76 -8.36 20.78
N GLY A 304 -5.84 -9.63 20.34
CA GLY A 304 -4.80 -10.24 19.51
C GLY A 304 -3.45 -10.40 20.26
N TRP A 305 -2.38 -10.57 19.48
CA TRP A 305 -1.04 -10.96 19.98
C TRP A 305 0.03 -9.88 19.75
N GLY A 306 -0.33 -8.71 19.20
CA GLY A 306 0.65 -7.73 18.75
C GLY A 306 1.26 -8.08 17.38
N PHE A 307 2.20 -7.27 16.92
CA PHE A 307 2.86 -7.50 15.64
C PHE A 307 3.79 -8.71 15.72
N ALA A 308 3.44 -9.77 15.01
CA ALA A 308 4.16 -11.03 14.99
C ALA A 308 5.10 -11.11 13.77
N ASP A 309 6.27 -11.72 13.98
CA ASP A 309 7.24 -12.01 12.91
C ASP A 309 7.08 -13.43 12.34
N ALA A 310 7.91 -13.76 11.34
CA ALA A 310 7.87 -15.07 10.71
C ALA A 310 8.20 -16.21 11.67
N ASP A 311 9.05 -15.99 12.66
CA ASP A 311 9.43 -17.03 13.59
C ASP A 311 8.31 -17.31 14.60
N TRP A 312 7.59 -16.26 15.02
CA TRP A 312 6.36 -16.42 15.80
C TRP A 312 5.30 -17.22 15.03
N PHE A 313 5.09 -16.93 13.74
CA PHE A 313 4.13 -17.67 12.92
C PHE A 313 4.53 -19.14 12.74
N LYS A 314 5.82 -19.44 12.53
CA LYS A 314 6.31 -20.81 12.47
C LYS A 314 6.06 -21.59 13.75
N ALA A 315 6.23 -20.95 14.90
CA ALA A 315 6.03 -21.57 16.20
C ALA A 315 4.54 -21.83 16.53
N ASN A 316 3.64 -20.95 16.09
CA ASN A 316 2.24 -20.96 16.51
C ASN A 316 1.26 -21.46 15.43
N MET A 317 1.66 -21.52 14.15
CA MET A 317 0.81 -21.99 13.04
C MET A 317 1.34 -23.31 12.46
N THR A 318 2.28 -23.20 11.54
CA THR A 318 2.94 -24.33 10.88
C THR A 318 4.42 -24.01 10.63
N ALA A 319 5.26 -25.04 10.54
CA ALA A 319 6.71 -24.89 10.33
C ALA A 319 7.10 -24.04 9.09
N PHE A 320 6.19 -23.87 8.17
CA PHE A 320 6.43 -23.10 6.92
C PHE A 320 5.70 -21.73 6.92
N ALA A 321 4.89 -21.44 7.94
CA ALA A 321 4.10 -20.22 7.98
C ALA A 321 5.00 -18.99 8.21
N ILE A 322 4.87 -18.01 7.34
CA ILE A 322 5.44 -16.67 7.52
C ILE A 322 4.35 -15.64 7.85
N GLY A 323 3.11 -16.10 7.92
CA GLY A 323 1.92 -15.30 8.20
C GLY A 323 0.65 -16.00 7.70
N PRO A 324 -0.53 -15.46 7.96
CA PRO A 324 -1.82 -16.07 7.60
C PRO A 324 -2.17 -15.95 6.11
N HIS A 325 -1.32 -15.37 5.27
CA HIS A 325 -1.58 -15.08 3.84
C HIS A 325 -2.96 -14.46 3.55
N ASN A 326 -3.44 -13.65 4.50
CA ASN A 326 -4.68 -12.87 4.39
C ASN A 326 -4.57 -11.64 5.29
N PHE A 327 -4.88 -10.47 4.74
CA PHE A 327 -4.69 -9.21 5.44
C PHE A 327 -5.65 -9.03 6.63
N ILE A 328 -6.91 -9.47 6.50
CA ILE A 328 -7.91 -9.37 7.59
C ILE A 328 -7.55 -10.29 8.75
N LEU A 329 -7.13 -11.52 8.46
CA LEU A 329 -6.63 -12.43 9.50
C LEU A 329 -5.38 -11.86 10.18
N SER A 330 -4.48 -11.19 9.43
CA SER A 330 -3.33 -10.51 10.02
C SER A 330 -3.74 -9.42 11.00
N ILE A 331 -4.74 -8.60 10.66
CA ILE A 331 -5.26 -7.57 11.58
C ILE A 331 -5.83 -8.23 12.84
N LEU A 332 -6.61 -9.30 12.68
CA LEU A 332 -7.21 -10.03 13.81
C LEU A 332 -6.16 -10.69 14.71
N ILE A 333 -5.12 -11.30 14.15
CA ILE A 333 -4.02 -11.86 14.93
C ILE A 333 -3.27 -10.74 15.68
N HIS A 334 -2.98 -9.63 15.00
CA HIS A 334 -2.18 -8.56 15.59
C HIS A 334 -2.92 -7.74 16.65
N GLY A 335 -4.24 -7.60 16.57
CA GLY A 335 -4.95 -6.71 17.51
C GLY A 335 -6.43 -7.00 17.66
N GLY A 336 -6.86 -8.19 17.31
CA GLY A 336 -8.23 -8.66 17.50
C GLY A 336 -9.28 -7.78 16.84
N VAL A 337 -10.48 -7.87 17.37
CA VAL A 337 -11.63 -7.07 16.93
C VAL A 337 -11.40 -5.57 17.14
N ILE A 338 -10.56 -5.17 18.10
CA ILE A 338 -10.25 -3.76 18.35
C ILE A 338 -9.57 -3.13 17.15
N LEU A 339 -8.45 -3.70 16.67
CA LEU A 339 -7.75 -3.15 15.51
C LEU A 339 -8.59 -3.26 14.24
N LEU A 340 -9.34 -4.35 14.06
CA LEU A 340 -10.25 -4.48 12.93
C LEU A 340 -11.32 -3.39 12.94
N SER A 341 -11.91 -3.09 14.10
CA SER A 341 -12.91 -2.03 14.25
C SER A 341 -12.34 -0.65 13.89
N ILE A 342 -11.13 -0.34 14.34
CA ILE A 342 -10.46 0.93 14.00
C ILE A 342 -10.15 0.98 12.50
N TYR A 343 -9.69 -0.12 11.90
CA TYR A 343 -9.46 -0.22 10.46
C TYR A 343 -10.74 0.05 9.65
N ILE A 344 -11.87 -0.54 10.07
CA ILE A 344 -13.19 -0.29 9.46
C ILE A 344 -13.59 1.20 9.62
N MET A 345 -13.32 1.81 10.78
CA MET A 345 -13.56 3.26 10.97
C MET A 345 -12.68 4.12 10.07
N VAL A 346 -11.41 3.75 9.85
CA VAL A 346 -10.50 4.41 8.88
C VAL A 346 -11.09 4.31 7.48
N CYS A 347 -11.46 3.12 7.02
CA CYS A 347 -12.10 2.91 5.72
C CYS A 347 -13.39 3.70 5.57
N SER A 348 -14.28 3.66 6.57
CA SER A 348 -15.54 4.42 6.58
C SER A 348 -15.30 5.92 6.46
N LYS A 349 -14.27 6.45 7.14
CA LYS A 349 -13.92 7.87 7.02
C LYS A 349 -13.41 8.22 5.63
N VAL A 350 -12.58 7.36 5.02
CA VAL A 350 -12.12 7.52 3.64
C VAL A 350 -13.33 7.56 2.69
N PHE A 351 -14.20 6.55 2.73
CA PHE A 351 -15.37 6.47 1.84
C PHE A 351 -16.31 7.66 1.99
N LYS A 352 -16.60 8.08 3.23
CA LYS A 352 -17.43 9.28 3.47
C LYS A 352 -16.80 10.54 2.89
N THR A 353 -15.48 10.65 2.93
CA THR A 353 -14.77 11.82 2.39
C THR A 353 -14.77 11.85 0.88
N ILE A 354 -14.57 10.69 0.20
CA ILE A 354 -14.49 10.65 -1.26
C ILE A 354 -15.84 10.54 -1.95
N HIS A 355 -16.92 10.18 -1.23
CA HIS A 355 -18.25 9.98 -1.81
C HIS A 355 -18.72 11.12 -2.73
N PRO A 356 -18.57 12.42 -2.39
CA PRO A 356 -18.95 13.52 -3.27
C PRO A 356 -18.16 13.56 -4.58
N TYR A 357 -16.95 12.99 -4.59
CA TYR A 357 -16.02 13.01 -5.72
C TYR A 357 -16.13 11.77 -6.62
N LEU A 358 -17.01 10.82 -6.30
CA LEU A 358 -17.19 9.58 -7.10
C LEU A 358 -17.77 9.83 -8.50
N LYS A 359 -18.18 11.05 -8.84
CA LYS A 359 -18.52 11.44 -10.21
C LYS A 359 -17.28 11.64 -11.10
N ILE A 360 -16.10 11.81 -10.49
CA ILE A 360 -14.84 12.08 -11.18
C ILE A 360 -14.21 10.76 -11.58
N LYS A 361 -13.86 10.60 -12.86
CA LYS A 361 -13.29 9.37 -13.43
C LYS A 361 -12.07 8.90 -12.64
N ASN A 362 -11.10 9.78 -12.38
CA ASN A 362 -9.86 9.40 -11.69
C ASN A 362 -10.10 8.97 -10.23
N MET A 363 -11.13 9.50 -9.54
CA MET A 363 -11.52 9.02 -8.21
C MET A 363 -12.10 7.61 -8.24
N GLN A 364 -12.93 7.31 -9.26
CA GLN A 364 -13.44 5.95 -9.47
C GLN A 364 -12.30 4.97 -9.74
N LEU A 365 -11.34 5.35 -10.60
CA LEU A 365 -10.20 4.51 -10.93
C LEU A 365 -9.25 4.32 -9.73
N LEU A 366 -9.10 5.34 -8.90
CA LEU A 366 -8.32 5.21 -7.66
C LEU A 366 -9.01 4.26 -6.66
N LEU A 367 -10.33 4.38 -6.50
CA LEU A 367 -11.12 3.46 -5.69
C LEU A 367 -11.08 2.03 -6.24
N LEU A 368 -11.07 1.88 -7.55
CA LEU A 368 -10.89 0.59 -8.22
C LEU A 368 -9.52 -0.03 -7.90
N ALA A 369 -8.43 0.77 -7.91
CA ALA A 369 -7.11 0.29 -7.53
C ALA A 369 -7.09 -0.23 -6.07
N VAL A 370 -7.77 0.47 -5.16
CA VAL A 370 -7.93 0.03 -3.75
C VAL A 370 -8.75 -1.26 -3.67
N ALA A 371 -9.84 -1.38 -4.46
CA ALA A 371 -10.64 -2.59 -4.50
C ALA A 371 -9.83 -3.80 -5.02
N CYS A 372 -9.03 -3.61 -6.07
CA CYS A 372 -8.09 -4.63 -6.55
C CYS A 372 -7.07 -5.04 -5.48
N LEU A 373 -6.50 -4.07 -4.75
CA LEU A 373 -5.59 -4.36 -3.63
C LEU A 373 -6.27 -5.21 -2.55
N TRP A 374 -7.53 -4.94 -2.22
CA TRP A 374 -8.25 -5.75 -1.24
C TRP A 374 -8.50 -7.17 -1.73
N VAL A 375 -8.88 -7.36 -3.00
CA VAL A 375 -9.01 -8.71 -3.57
C VAL A 375 -7.66 -9.44 -3.57
N MET A 376 -6.56 -8.77 -3.92
CA MET A 376 -5.22 -9.36 -3.84
C MET A 376 -4.86 -9.76 -2.41
N SER A 377 -5.28 -8.99 -1.41
CA SER A 377 -4.99 -9.23 0.01
C SER A 377 -5.77 -10.41 0.63
N LEU A 378 -6.69 -11.02 -0.09
CA LEU A 378 -7.32 -12.30 0.29
C LEU A 378 -6.33 -13.45 0.29
N PHE A 379 -5.33 -13.39 -0.58
CA PHE A 379 -4.38 -14.47 -0.83
C PHE A 379 -2.96 -14.18 -0.35
N GLU A 380 -2.71 -12.97 0.18
CA GLU A 380 -1.38 -12.59 0.64
C GLU A 380 -1.46 -11.57 1.79
N MET A 381 -0.50 -11.67 2.71
CA MET A 381 -0.34 -10.71 3.80
C MET A 381 0.45 -9.50 3.28
N TYR A 382 -0.26 -8.46 2.86
CA TYR A 382 0.39 -7.25 2.39
C TYR A 382 0.86 -6.35 3.55
N PRO A 383 1.97 -5.62 3.35
CA PRO A 383 2.47 -4.70 4.36
C PRO A 383 1.43 -3.61 4.69
N TYR A 384 1.27 -3.32 5.97
CA TYR A 384 0.43 -2.20 6.43
C TYR A 384 0.78 -0.90 5.72
N THR A 385 2.07 -0.66 5.48
CA THR A 385 2.57 0.53 4.79
C THR A 385 1.91 0.77 3.43
N ILE A 386 1.74 -0.26 2.62
CA ILE A 386 1.11 -0.16 1.28
C ILE A 386 -0.41 -0.04 1.39
N MET A 387 -1.03 -0.83 2.28
CA MET A 387 -2.49 -0.81 2.44
C MET A 387 -2.96 0.55 2.99
N PHE A 388 -2.30 1.08 4.01
CA PHE A 388 -2.61 2.38 4.57
C PHE A 388 -2.20 3.54 3.65
N TYR A 389 -1.12 3.39 2.86
CA TYR A 389 -0.78 4.35 1.82
C TYR A 389 -1.89 4.48 0.78
N ALA A 390 -2.43 3.37 0.30
CA ALA A 390 -3.53 3.38 -0.67
C ALA A 390 -4.78 4.10 -0.12
N LEU A 391 -5.12 3.87 1.16
CA LEU A 391 -6.20 4.58 1.84
C LEU A 391 -5.89 6.07 2.05
N ALA A 392 -4.65 6.42 2.38
CA ALA A 392 -4.20 7.80 2.52
C ALA A 392 -4.25 8.55 1.18
N LEU A 393 -3.76 7.91 0.12
CA LEU A 393 -3.82 8.46 -1.23
C LEU A 393 -5.27 8.74 -1.65
N LEU A 394 -6.18 7.79 -1.39
CA LEU A 394 -7.60 7.94 -1.66
C LEU A 394 -8.21 9.06 -0.80
N TYR A 395 -7.90 9.13 0.51
CA TYR A 395 -8.40 10.17 1.39
C TYR A 395 -7.93 11.57 0.97
N TYR A 396 -6.63 11.77 0.76
CA TYR A 396 -6.08 13.10 0.46
C TYR A 396 -6.29 13.52 -1.00
N SER A 397 -6.71 12.63 -1.90
CA SER A 397 -6.99 12.97 -3.31
C SER A 397 -8.10 14.02 -3.47
N HIS A 398 -9.01 14.19 -2.48
CA HIS A 398 -10.05 15.22 -2.55
C HIS A 398 -9.46 16.64 -2.63
N TYR A 399 -8.32 16.90 -1.96
CA TYR A 399 -7.64 18.20 -2.05
C TYR A 399 -7.18 18.55 -3.48
N VAL A 400 -6.92 17.54 -4.32
CA VAL A 400 -6.57 17.74 -5.74
C VAL A 400 -7.73 18.40 -6.50
N TYR A 401 -8.97 18.14 -6.09
CA TYR A 401 -10.19 18.60 -6.77
C TYR A 401 -10.81 19.83 -6.12
N ASP A 402 -10.64 20.04 -4.81
CA ASP A 402 -11.10 21.23 -4.09
C ASP A 402 -10.35 22.50 -4.54
N ASP A 403 -9.03 22.43 -4.69
CA ASP A 403 -8.22 23.58 -5.13
C ASP A 403 -8.57 24.04 -6.56
N THR A 404 -9.14 23.15 -7.39
CA THR A 404 -9.56 23.51 -8.73
C THR A 404 -10.84 24.35 -8.72
N ASN A 405 -11.79 24.01 -7.86
CA ASN A 405 -13.02 24.78 -7.71
C ASN A 405 -12.73 26.20 -7.21
N LYS A 406 -11.75 26.37 -6.33
CA LYS A 406 -11.32 27.69 -5.84
C LYS A 406 -10.64 28.52 -6.94
N ARG A 407 -9.79 27.93 -7.80
CA ARG A 407 -9.14 28.64 -8.89
C ARG A 407 -10.11 29.10 -9.96
N ASN A 408 -11.13 28.30 -10.28
CA ASN A 408 -12.17 28.66 -11.27
C ASN A 408 -13.08 29.78 -10.75
N LEU A 409 -13.29 29.91 -9.44
CA LEU A 409 -14.07 31.00 -8.82
C LEU A 409 -13.30 32.33 -8.70
N THR A 410 -11.97 32.30 -8.84
CA THR A 410 -11.13 33.53 -8.80
C THR A 410 -10.77 34.03 -10.19
N THR A 411 -11.18 33.35 -11.24
CA THR A 411 -10.97 33.71 -12.66
C THR A 411 -12.24 34.19 -13.38
N GLU A 412 -13.38 34.17 -12.69
CA GLU A 412 -14.63 34.87 -13.05
C GLU A 412 -14.73 36.21 -12.28
#